data_00309a7c984bc60920486fab96faa116
#
_entry.id   00309a7c984bc60920486fab96faa116
#
_cell.length_a   1.000
_cell.length_b   1.000
_cell.length_c   1.000
_cell.angle_alpha   90.00
_cell.angle_beta   90.00
_cell.angle_gamma   90.00
#
_symmetry.space_group_name_H-M   'P 1'
#
loop_
_entity.id
_entity.type
_entity.pdbx_description
1 polymer ?
#
loop_
_entity_poly.entity_id
_entity_poly.type
_entity_poly.pdbx_seq_one_letter_code
_entity_poly.pdbx_strand_id
1 'polypeptide(L)'
;MRVSKHYWNSSGAKPAFTAPEQFAGSRLPLAGGFPQPRRRPPEDVNPASAPLPGEGIARQAQHMHWVATWFLLRIIRVCFIIKVSNLQKMHSMSKTVKALLTACALAAAAGAAIAQEQVVNLYSARHYSTDEALYTGFTKATGIKINRVDADDAGILARLKAEGTASPADVILLVDAARLYRGEMDGLFQPIRSKVLEDAIPANLRSLPVADGGISWFGLSTRARLIVFNKAKVQKSDVDTYEELADPKNKGKLCIRSGSHPYNLSLFGSVTEHLGEQKAEAWLKGMVANLARAPKGGDTDQIKAVAAGECDIAVTNSYYLARMMRSSKPEDVAVVNKVGVVFPNQQSWGTHMNIAGGAVARHAKNQANAVKFLEYLAGAEAQNYFANGNNEWPAAKGLNIDNPALKAMTQGQPFKSETIPISAVGANITKVQQMLDRVGFQ
;
A
#
# COMPACT_ATOMS: atom_id res chain seq x y z
N MET A 1 -62.13 0.85 -32.99
CA MET A 1 -63.13 -0.22 -32.94
C MET A 1 -62.63 -1.33 -32.04
N ARG A 2 -63.47 -1.62 -30.99
CA ARG A 2 -63.54 -2.82 -30.08
C ARG A 2 -62.20 -3.27 -29.45
N VAL A 3 -61.87 -2.98 -28.19
CA VAL A 3 -62.40 -3.36 -26.87
C VAL A 3 -62.69 -4.87 -26.76
N SER A 4 -61.90 -5.54 -25.96
CA SER A 4 -62.37 -6.64 -25.12
C SER A 4 -61.45 -6.81 -23.89
N LYS A 5 -62.00 -6.44 -22.71
CA LYS A 5 -61.51 -6.78 -21.36
C LYS A 5 -61.96 -8.20 -21.06
N HIS A 6 -61.16 -8.98 -20.36
CA HIS A 6 -61.70 -9.99 -19.43
C HIS A 6 -60.89 -10.02 -18.14
N TYR A 7 -61.66 -9.73 -17.07
CA TYR A 7 -61.39 -9.99 -15.65
C TYR A 7 -61.61 -11.47 -15.33
N TRP A 8 -60.88 -11.97 -14.32
CA TRP A 8 -61.36 -12.87 -13.22
C TRP A 8 -60.11 -13.27 -12.42
N ASN A 9 -59.93 -12.91 -11.21
CA ASN A 9 -60.48 -13.04 -9.86
C ASN A 9 -59.96 -14.30 -9.11
N SER A 10 -59.14 -14.02 -8.13
CA SER A 10 -59.00 -14.51 -6.74
C SER A 10 -59.36 -15.92 -6.36
N SER A 11 -58.45 -16.57 -5.67
CA SER A 11 -58.55 -17.30 -4.39
C SER A 11 -57.22 -18.07 -4.21
N GLY A 12 -56.36 -17.94 -3.26
CA GLY A 12 -56.56 -18.03 -1.83
C GLY A 12 -56.26 -19.46 -1.35
N ALA A 13 -54.99 -19.78 -0.97
CA ALA A 13 -54.67 -20.75 0.05
C ALA A 13 -53.17 -20.75 0.41
N LYS A 14 -52.85 -20.44 1.64
CA LYS A 14 -51.59 -20.78 2.31
C LYS A 14 -51.63 -22.26 2.72
N PRO A 15 -50.52 -22.97 2.74
CA PRO A 15 -50.36 -24.10 3.66
C PRO A 15 -49.41 -23.75 4.81
N ALA A 16 -49.81 -24.34 5.93
CA ALA A 16 -49.27 -24.17 7.27
C ALA A 16 -47.91 -24.85 7.48
N PHE A 17 -47.19 -24.26 8.43
CA PHE A 17 -46.05 -24.87 9.12
C PHE A 17 -46.50 -26.16 9.86
N THR A 18 -45.69 -27.21 9.71
CA THR A 18 -45.61 -28.30 10.69
C THR A 18 -44.16 -28.56 11.03
N ALA A 19 -43.83 -28.43 12.30
CA ALA A 19 -42.62 -28.89 12.91
C ALA A 19 -42.71 -30.40 13.22
N PRO A 20 -41.62 -31.14 13.22
CA PRO A 20 -41.59 -32.43 13.89
C PRO A 20 -40.85 -32.38 15.24
N GLU A 21 -41.38 -33.23 16.06
CA GLU A 21 -41.25 -33.51 17.47
C GLU A 21 -39.87 -33.84 17.99
N GLN A 22 -39.75 -33.57 19.26
CA GLN A 22 -38.73 -33.96 20.23
C GLN A 22 -38.56 -35.47 20.31
N PHE A 23 -37.35 -35.95 20.45
CA PHE A 23 -37.04 -37.19 21.16
C PHE A 23 -36.09 -36.88 22.34
N ALA A 24 -36.57 -37.35 23.46
CA ALA A 24 -36.03 -37.19 24.79
C ALA A 24 -34.95 -38.23 25.11
N GLY A 25 -33.93 -37.80 25.85
CA GLY A 25 -33.52 -38.53 27.04
C GLY A 25 -32.35 -39.49 26.92
N SER A 26 -31.21 -39.11 27.42
CA SER A 26 -30.50 -39.93 28.43
C SER A 26 -29.45 -39.09 29.21
N ARG A 27 -29.46 -39.38 30.50
CA ARG A 27 -28.82 -38.63 31.59
C ARG A 27 -27.29 -38.75 31.61
N LEU A 28 -26.64 -37.68 32.07
CA LEU A 28 -25.27 -37.59 32.57
C LEU A 28 -25.03 -38.51 33.78
N PRO A 29 -23.75 -38.82 34.07
CA PRO A 29 -23.27 -38.55 35.42
C PRO A 29 -22.12 -37.56 35.49
N LEU A 30 -22.19 -36.72 36.51
CA LEU A 30 -21.16 -35.82 37.01
C LEU A 30 -20.06 -36.60 37.72
N ALA A 31 -18.78 -36.27 37.46
CA ALA A 31 -17.64 -36.31 38.38
C ALA A 31 -16.47 -35.75 37.62
N GLY A 32 -15.85 -34.64 37.92
CA GLY A 32 -15.05 -34.45 39.08
C GLY A 32 -13.67 -34.05 38.60
N GLY A 33 -13.14 -32.88 38.98
CA GLY A 33 -11.70 -32.68 39.08
C GLY A 33 -11.07 -31.69 38.13
N PHE A 34 -10.93 -30.43 38.56
CA PHE A 34 -9.95 -29.47 37.98
C PHE A 34 -8.51 -29.94 38.31
N PRO A 35 -7.59 -29.97 37.34
CA PRO A 35 -6.19 -30.24 37.67
C PRO A 35 -5.51 -28.97 38.14
N GLN A 36 -4.87 -29.05 39.31
CA GLN A 36 -3.96 -28.10 39.90
C GLN A 36 -2.67 -27.96 39.08
N PRO A 37 -2.02 -26.78 39.02
CA PRO A 37 -0.78 -26.60 38.26
C PRO A 37 0.39 -27.35 38.91
N ARG A 38 1.05 -28.21 38.15
CA ARG A 38 2.27 -28.90 38.57
C ARG A 38 3.42 -27.90 38.70
N ARG A 39 4.07 -27.89 39.89
CA ARG A 39 5.37 -27.24 40.14
C ARG A 39 6.46 -27.89 39.27
N ARG A 40 7.27 -27.11 38.58
CA ARG A 40 8.47 -27.55 37.90
C ARG A 40 9.60 -27.80 38.91
N PRO A 41 10.46 -28.80 38.71
CA PRO A 41 11.67 -28.95 39.49
C PRO A 41 12.73 -27.92 39.10
N PRO A 42 13.75 -27.65 39.96
CA PRO A 42 14.78 -26.67 39.70
C PRO A 42 15.69 -27.08 38.53
N GLU A 43 15.94 -26.16 37.60
CA GLU A 43 16.89 -26.33 36.51
C GLU A 43 18.33 -26.22 37.03
N ASP A 44 19.14 -27.17 36.63
CA ASP A 44 20.58 -27.18 36.87
C ASP A 44 21.27 -26.01 36.17
N VAL A 45 22.08 -25.30 36.92
CA VAL A 45 22.93 -24.21 36.46
C VAL A 45 24.13 -24.78 35.72
N ASN A 46 24.21 -24.57 34.43
CA ASN A 46 25.39 -24.85 33.61
C ASN A 46 26.24 -23.56 33.46
N PRO A 47 27.48 -23.52 33.92
CA PRO A 47 28.33 -22.34 33.79
C PRO A 47 29.16 -22.42 32.49
N ALA A 48 28.73 -21.76 31.42
CA ALA A 48 29.60 -21.27 30.35
C ALA A 48 28.80 -20.59 29.23
N SER A 49 28.68 -19.29 29.30
CA SER A 49 28.55 -18.46 28.08
C SER A 49 29.22 -17.11 28.31
N ALA A 50 30.33 -16.93 27.61
CA ALA A 50 31.05 -15.67 27.52
C ALA A 50 30.15 -14.63 26.81
N PRO A 51 30.20 -13.33 27.19
CA PRO A 51 29.39 -12.29 26.57
C PRO A 51 29.87 -12.01 25.13
N LEU A 52 28.93 -11.90 24.21
CA LEU A 52 29.17 -11.51 22.81
C LEU A 52 29.70 -10.06 22.73
N PRO A 53 30.62 -9.75 21.79
CA PRO A 53 31.19 -8.42 21.64
C PRO A 53 30.18 -7.47 20.99
N GLY A 54 29.43 -6.75 21.77
CA GLY A 54 28.44 -5.75 21.33
C GLY A 54 27.78 -4.99 22.49
N GLU A 55 27.73 -5.55 23.67
CA GLU A 55 27.06 -4.92 24.83
C GLU A 55 27.85 -3.77 25.48
N GLY A 56 29.14 -3.66 25.21
CA GLY A 56 30.01 -2.60 25.75
C GLY A 56 29.70 -1.22 25.19
N ILE A 57 29.33 -1.12 23.93
CA ILE A 57 29.12 0.18 23.22
C ILE A 57 27.76 0.79 23.65
N ALA A 58 26.73 -0.02 23.85
CA ALA A 58 25.40 0.45 24.29
C ALA A 58 25.43 1.00 25.74
N ARG A 59 26.18 0.36 26.63
CA ARG A 59 26.33 0.83 28.01
C ARG A 59 27.17 2.10 28.11
N GLN A 60 28.16 2.26 27.24
CA GLN A 60 29.00 3.48 27.18
C GLN A 60 28.21 4.69 26.67
N ALA A 61 27.34 4.49 25.66
CA ALA A 61 26.46 5.54 25.14
C ALA A 61 25.40 5.97 26.18
N GLN A 62 24.81 5.03 26.92
CA GLN A 62 23.89 5.36 28.01
C GLN A 62 24.55 6.09 29.15
N HIS A 63 25.80 5.73 29.54
CA HIS A 63 26.55 6.41 30.58
C HIS A 63 26.92 7.84 30.17
N MET A 64 27.28 8.08 28.92
CA MET A 64 27.54 9.43 28.42
C MET A 64 26.28 10.30 28.38
N HIS A 65 25.13 9.72 28.10
CA HIS A 65 23.85 10.44 28.10
C HIS A 65 23.44 10.88 29.54
N TRP A 66 23.63 10.02 30.51
CA TRP A 66 23.37 10.34 31.93
C TRP A 66 24.34 11.40 32.47
N VAL A 67 25.61 11.35 32.10
CA VAL A 67 26.61 12.35 32.51
C VAL A 67 26.32 13.71 31.91
N ALA A 68 25.95 13.76 30.62
CA ALA A 68 25.58 15.01 29.95
C ALA A 68 24.30 15.63 30.55
N THR A 69 23.29 14.81 30.84
CA THR A 69 22.02 15.27 31.46
C THR A 69 22.24 15.74 32.89
N TRP A 70 23.13 15.09 33.68
CA TRP A 70 23.47 15.47 35.03
C TRP A 70 24.28 16.78 35.10
N PHE A 71 25.20 16.98 34.14
CA PHE A 71 25.92 18.23 33.97
C PHE A 71 25.01 19.39 33.57
N LEU A 72 24.05 19.15 32.67
CA LEU A 72 23.07 20.15 32.22
C LEU A 72 22.15 20.57 33.40
N LEU A 73 21.68 19.61 34.20
CA LEU A 73 20.87 19.88 35.39
C LEU A 73 21.63 20.64 36.46
N ARG A 74 22.94 20.39 36.61
CA ARG A 74 23.81 21.19 37.53
C ARG A 74 24.00 22.62 37.03
N ILE A 75 24.21 22.82 35.74
CA ILE A 75 24.35 24.17 35.16
C ILE A 75 23.04 24.95 35.30
N ILE A 76 21.90 24.32 35.02
CA ILE A 76 20.56 24.93 35.16
C ILE A 76 20.30 25.30 36.64
N ARG A 77 20.69 24.42 37.59
CA ARG A 77 20.54 24.68 39.03
C ARG A 77 21.44 25.82 39.50
N VAL A 78 22.66 25.89 39.01
CA VAL A 78 23.60 27.00 39.32
C VAL A 78 23.10 28.31 38.69
N CYS A 79 22.59 28.30 37.48
CA CYS A 79 21.96 29.47 36.84
C CYS A 79 20.70 29.94 37.58
N PHE A 80 19.89 29.00 38.10
CA PHE A 80 18.67 29.32 38.85
C PHE A 80 18.99 29.90 40.26
N ILE A 81 20.01 29.37 40.94
CA ILE A 81 20.48 29.89 42.23
C ILE A 81 21.08 31.29 42.08
N ILE A 82 21.81 31.55 41.02
CA ILE A 82 22.37 32.88 40.68
C ILE A 82 21.25 33.89 40.36
N LYS A 83 20.12 33.43 39.77
CA LYS A 83 19.00 34.31 39.37
C LYS A 83 18.15 34.79 40.56
N VAL A 84 18.12 34.05 41.66
CA VAL A 84 17.26 34.38 42.80
C VAL A 84 17.94 35.28 43.84
N SER A 85 19.28 35.26 43.93
CA SER A 85 19.98 35.98 45.01
C SER A 85 20.52 37.36 44.67
N ASN A 86 20.51 37.84 43.41
CA ASN A 86 21.18 39.09 43.06
C ASN A 86 20.59 39.87 41.87
N LEU A 87 19.31 40.08 41.82
CA LEU A 87 18.71 41.00 40.81
C LEU A 87 19.22 42.47 40.95
N GLN A 88 19.71 42.87 42.12
CA GLN A 88 20.27 44.21 42.35
C GLN A 88 21.75 44.37 41.94
N LYS A 89 22.51 43.25 41.75
CA LYS A 89 23.93 43.33 41.36
C LYS A 89 24.18 43.22 39.83
N MET A 90 23.13 42.94 39.04
CA MET A 90 23.29 42.82 37.56
C MET A 90 23.65 44.14 36.85
N HIS A 91 23.40 45.29 37.48
CA HIS A 91 23.79 46.61 36.89
C HIS A 91 25.29 46.86 36.88
N SER A 92 26.06 46.18 37.75
CA SER A 92 27.51 46.39 37.91
C SER A 92 28.39 45.37 37.16
N MET A 93 27.82 44.39 36.43
CA MET A 93 28.60 43.43 35.66
C MET A 93 29.21 44.07 34.44
N SER A 94 30.53 43.84 34.21
CA SER A 94 31.25 44.33 33.04
C SER A 94 30.59 43.88 31.72
N LYS A 95 30.64 44.69 30.70
CA LYS A 95 30.09 44.37 29.36
C LYS A 95 30.59 43.03 28.82
N THR A 96 31.78 42.61 29.22
CA THR A 96 32.40 41.34 28.82
C THR A 96 31.70 40.11 29.45
N VAL A 97 31.31 40.20 30.72
CA VAL A 97 30.59 39.09 31.42
C VAL A 97 29.18 38.93 30.90
N LYS A 98 28.49 40.05 30.56
CA LYS A 98 27.17 40.01 29.92
C LYS A 98 27.26 39.38 28.52
N ALA A 99 28.23 39.73 27.74
CA ALA A 99 28.45 39.14 26.41
C ALA A 99 28.76 37.64 26.48
N LEU A 100 29.55 37.20 27.45
CA LEU A 100 29.85 35.78 27.66
C LEU A 100 28.64 34.97 28.06
N LEU A 101 27.80 35.48 28.96
CA LEU A 101 26.54 34.81 29.37
C LEU A 101 25.53 34.73 28.24
N THR A 102 25.43 35.78 27.40
CA THR A 102 24.59 35.76 26.20
C THR A 102 25.09 34.77 25.15
N ALA A 103 26.40 34.68 24.94
CA ALA A 103 27.00 33.70 24.05
C ALA A 103 26.82 32.27 24.52
N CYS A 104 26.96 32.01 25.83
CA CYS A 104 26.65 30.68 26.40
C CYS A 104 25.17 30.32 26.32
N ALA A 105 24.26 31.26 26.51
CA ALA A 105 22.81 31.03 26.35
C ALA A 105 22.43 30.75 24.91
N LEU A 106 23.04 31.48 23.95
CA LEU A 106 22.86 31.25 22.52
C LEU A 106 23.46 29.90 22.08
N ALA A 107 24.62 29.52 22.59
CA ALA A 107 25.24 28.22 22.33
C ALA A 107 24.42 27.06 22.93
N ALA A 108 23.85 27.24 24.13
CA ALA A 108 22.97 26.26 24.75
C ALA A 108 21.63 26.13 24.00
N ALA A 109 21.06 27.24 23.52
CA ALA A 109 19.85 27.23 22.68
C ALA A 109 20.12 26.59 21.30
N ALA A 110 21.26 26.84 20.68
CA ALA A 110 21.69 26.18 19.45
C ALA A 110 21.94 24.68 19.65
N GLY A 111 22.51 24.27 20.79
CA GLY A 111 22.72 22.87 21.15
C GLY A 111 21.40 22.12 21.43
N ALA A 112 20.38 22.79 21.97
CA ALA A 112 19.06 22.20 22.17
C ALA A 112 18.27 22.01 20.85
N ALA A 113 18.51 22.88 19.86
CA ALA A 113 17.90 22.74 18.54
C ALA A 113 18.45 21.54 17.74
N ILE A 114 19.64 21.03 18.06
CA ILE A 114 20.28 19.89 17.39
C ILE A 114 19.77 18.54 17.94
N ALA A 115 19.08 18.52 19.07
CA ALA A 115 18.67 17.30 19.75
C ALA A 115 17.21 16.85 19.46
N GLN A 116 16.52 17.52 18.54
CA GLN A 116 15.20 17.03 18.12
C GLN A 116 15.40 15.75 17.31
N GLU A 117 14.87 14.64 17.81
CA GLU A 117 14.92 13.36 17.12
C GLU A 117 14.34 13.52 15.71
N GLN A 118 15.16 13.21 14.72
CA GLN A 118 14.74 13.28 13.32
C GLN A 118 13.86 12.07 13.03
N VAL A 119 12.57 12.30 12.76
CA VAL A 119 11.60 11.23 12.54
C VAL A 119 10.75 11.48 11.29
N VAL A 120 10.22 10.40 10.73
CA VAL A 120 9.12 10.37 9.77
C VAL A 120 8.04 9.46 10.33
N ASN A 121 6.83 9.97 10.50
CA ASN A 121 5.66 9.19 10.85
C ASN A 121 5.00 8.72 9.56
N LEU A 122 5.15 7.45 9.25
CA LEU A 122 4.72 6.81 8.02
C LEU A 122 3.38 6.09 8.20
N TYR A 123 2.37 6.45 7.44
CA TYR A 123 1.12 5.70 7.30
C TYR A 123 1.16 4.93 5.98
N SER A 124 1.20 3.58 6.07
CA SER A 124 1.47 2.73 4.92
C SER A 124 0.38 1.69 4.69
N ALA A 125 -0.12 1.63 3.46
CA ALA A 125 -0.95 0.55 2.98
C ALA A 125 -0.13 -0.51 2.20
N ARG A 126 1.17 -0.37 2.16
CA ARG A 126 2.06 -1.37 1.54
C ARG A 126 2.16 -2.59 2.45
N HIS A 127 1.84 -3.74 1.89
CA HIS A 127 1.69 -5.01 2.64
C HIS A 127 2.85 -5.99 2.40
N TYR A 128 3.98 -5.49 1.92
CA TYR A 128 5.17 -6.31 1.67
C TYR A 128 6.07 -6.33 2.90
N SER A 129 6.30 -7.51 3.49
CA SER A 129 7.29 -7.68 4.55
C SER A 129 8.70 -7.29 4.10
N THR A 130 8.96 -7.37 2.79
CA THR A 130 10.20 -6.95 2.16
C THR A 130 10.45 -5.44 2.27
N ASP A 131 9.44 -4.60 2.38
CA ASP A 131 9.63 -3.12 2.47
C ASP A 131 10.41 -2.67 3.70
N GLU A 132 10.59 -3.53 4.72
CA GLU A 132 11.41 -3.25 5.90
C GLU A 132 12.86 -2.88 5.53
N ALA A 133 13.40 -3.47 4.47
CA ALA A 133 14.74 -3.13 3.99
C ALA A 133 14.83 -1.70 3.45
N LEU A 134 13.75 -1.17 2.82
CA LEU A 134 13.69 0.23 2.38
C LEU A 134 13.71 1.20 3.56
N TYR A 135 12.96 0.90 4.61
CA TYR A 135 12.86 1.74 5.80
C TYR A 135 14.18 1.75 6.58
N THR A 136 14.77 0.59 6.74
CA THR A 136 16.09 0.43 7.37
C THR A 136 17.19 1.12 6.56
N GLY A 137 17.16 1.00 5.23
CA GLY A 137 18.09 1.66 4.32
C GLY A 137 18.02 3.19 4.44
N PHE A 138 16.81 3.75 4.43
CA PHE A 138 16.61 5.18 4.64
C PHE A 138 17.16 5.67 5.99
N THR A 139 16.82 4.97 7.06
CA THR A 139 17.33 5.32 8.41
C THR A 139 18.84 5.26 8.47
N LYS A 140 19.45 4.22 7.87
CA LYS A 140 20.92 4.09 7.80
C LYS A 140 21.57 5.23 7.00
N ALA A 141 20.97 5.63 5.90
CA ALA A 141 21.51 6.66 5.01
C ALA A 141 21.37 8.08 5.59
N THR A 142 20.32 8.34 6.38
CA THR A 142 19.94 9.70 6.79
C THR A 142 20.00 9.97 8.28
N GLY A 143 20.00 8.92 9.13
CA GLY A 143 19.80 9.02 10.57
C GLY A 143 18.35 9.31 10.98
N ILE A 144 17.42 9.45 10.03
CA ILE A 144 16.01 9.75 10.29
C ILE A 144 15.29 8.43 10.60
N LYS A 145 14.63 8.36 11.76
CA LYS A 145 13.85 7.19 12.14
C LYS A 145 12.48 7.17 11.49
N ILE A 146 11.95 5.99 11.22
CA ILE A 146 10.60 5.81 10.70
C ILE A 146 9.72 5.20 11.78
N ASN A 147 8.66 5.93 12.18
CA ASN A 147 7.57 5.42 13.00
C ASN A 147 6.42 5.01 12.05
N ARG A 148 6.07 3.72 12.01
CA ARG A 148 5.14 3.19 11.02
C ARG A 148 3.79 2.81 11.62
N VAL A 149 2.73 3.11 10.88
CA VAL A 149 1.37 2.62 11.08
C VAL A 149 0.93 1.93 9.79
N ASP A 150 0.60 0.66 9.89
CA ASP A 150 0.14 -0.15 8.77
C ASP A 150 -1.38 -0.39 8.86
N ALA A 151 -2.07 -0.20 7.75
CA ALA A 151 -3.46 -0.57 7.54
C ALA A 151 -3.72 -0.72 6.03
N ASP A 152 -4.91 -1.16 5.63
CA ASP A 152 -5.29 -1.09 4.22
C ASP A 152 -5.50 0.36 3.76
N ASP A 153 -5.54 0.59 2.44
CA ASP A 153 -5.67 1.94 1.87
C ASP A 153 -6.90 2.68 2.38
N ALA A 154 -8.03 2.01 2.56
CA ALA A 154 -9.26 2.62 3.06
C ALA A 154 -9.13 3.02 4.54
N GLY A 155 -8.52 2.16 5.33
CA GLY A 155 -8.22 2.40 6.75
C GLY A 155 -7.28 3.58 6.95
N ILE A 156 -6.21 3.69 6.15
CA ILE A 156 -5.29 4.85 6.17
C ILE A 156 -6.05 6.14 5.86
N LEU A 157 -6.83 6.19 4.78
CA LEU A 157 -7.58 7.39 4.41
C LEU A 157 -8.65 7.76 5.46
N ALA A 158 -9.37 6.77 5.99
CA ALA A 158 -10.36 6.99 7.04
C ALA A 158 -9.71 7.53 8.33
N ARG A 159 -8.56 6.98 8.71
CA ARG A 159 -7.80 7.41 9.88
C ARG A 159 -7.33 8.86 9.74
N LEU A 160 -6.75 9.23 8.60
CA LEU A 160 -6.31 10.60 8.34
C LEU A 160 -7.46 11.60 8.44
N LYS A 161 -8.65 11.25 7.92
CA LYS A 161 -9.86 12.08 8.05
C LYS A 161 -10.29 12.25 9.49
N ALA A 162 -10.30 11.17 10.26
CA ALA A 162 -10.70 11.19 11.67
C ALA A 162 -9.73 11.98 12.54
N GLU A 163 -8.43 11.87 12.29
CA GLU A 163 -7.39 12.59 13.03
C GLU A 163 -7.33 14.09 12.67
N GLY A 164 -7.66 14.43 11.42
CA GLY A 164 -7.67 15.82 10.92
C GLY A 164 -6.35 16.55 11.18
N THR A 165 -6.42 17.74 11.77
CA THR A 165 -5.23 18.57 12.11
C THR A 165 -4.36 17.98 13.22
N ALA A 166 -4.89 17.02 13.99
CA ALA A 166 -4.15 16.33 15.05
C ALA A 166 -3.35 15.14 14.53
N SER A 167 -3.48 14.77 13.26
CA SER A 167 -2.75 13.64 12.68
C SER A 167 -1.24 13.79 12.87
N PRO A 168 -0.56 12.75 13.37
CA PRO A 168 0.89 12.74 13.44
C PRO A 168 1.55 12.37 12.10
N ALA A 169 0.78 11.92 11.10
CA ALA A 169 1.32 11.41 9.84
C ALA A 169 2.13 12.48 9.09
N ASP A 170 3.30 12.08 8.60
CA ASP A 170 4.15 12.89 7.74
C ASP A 170 4.13 12.39 6.29
N VAL A 171 4.20 11.07 6.10
CA VAL A 171 4.17 10.42 4.78
C VAL A 171 3.05 9.40 4.72
N ILE A 172 2.40 9.34 3.57
CA ILE A 172 1.35 8.39 3.25
C ILE A 172 1.79 7.57 2.05
N LEU A 173 1.80 6.23 2.18
CA LEU A 173 2.04 5.30 1.07
C LEU A 173 0.76 4.50 0.78
N LEU A 174 0.26 4.61 -0.44
CA LEU A 174 -0.91 3.89 -0.93
C LEU A 174 -0.53 3.00 -2.13
N VAL A 175 -1.28 1.93 -2.34
CA VAL A 175 -0.93 0.90 -3.34
C VAL A 175 -1.79 0.90 -4.59
N ASP A 176 -2.59 1.95 -4.79
CA ASP A 176 -3.49 2.05 -5.93
C ASP A 176 -3.76 3.51 -6.34
N ALA A 177 -3.80 3.75 -7.66
CA ALA A 177 -4.07 5.06 -8.25
C ALA A 177 -5.41 5.66 -7.81
N ALA A 178 -6.47 4.84 -7.72
CA ALA A 178 -7.79 5.28 -7.29
C ALA A 178 -7.76 5.81 -5.85
N ARG A 179 -6.94 5.20 -4.99
CA ARG A 179 -6.79 5.61 -3.60
C ARG A 179 -5.97 6.89 -3.45
N LEU A 180 -4.91 7.03 -4.25
CA LEU A 180 -4.12 8.28 -4.31
C LEU A 180 -5.00 9.44 -4.78
N TYR A 181 -5.74 9.25 -5.87
CA TYR A 181 -6.68 10.26 -6.35
C TYR A 181 -7.75 10.60 -5.31
N ARG A 182 -8.32 9.60 -4.64
CA ARG A 182 -9.29 9.82 -3.58
C ARG A 182 -8.72 10.63 -2.41
N GLY A 183 -7.51 10.31 -1.96
CA GLY A 183 -6.83 11.06 -0.91
C GLY A 183 -6.57 12.53 -1.28
N GLU A 184 -6.23 12.78 -2.55
CA GLU A 184 -6.08 14.13 -3.10
C GLU A 184 -7.41 14.90 -3.09
N MET A 185 -8.49 14.30 -3.63
CA MET A 185 -9.81 14.91 -3.66
C MET A 185 -10.41 15.20 -2.28
N ASP A 186 -10.06 14.36 -1.30
CA ASP A 186 -10.44 14.55 0.10
C ASP A 186 -9.54 15.58 0.83
N GLY A 187 -8.55 16.19 0.13
CA GLY A 187 -7.66 17.20 0.69
C GLY A 187 -6.70 16.68 1.77
N LEU A 188 -6.36 15.39 1.74
CA LEU A 188 -5.53 14.73 2.76
C LEU A 188 -4.03 14.90 2.53
N PHE A 189 -3.64 15.40 1.36
CA PHE A 189 -2.25 15.57 0.96
C PHE A 189 -1.86 17.05 0.90
N GLN A 190 -0.60 17.32 1.18
CA GLN A 190 0.02 18.62 0.99
C GLN A 190 0.78 18.59 -0.34
N PRO A 191 0.44 19.45 -1.32
CA PRO A 191 1.24 19.57 -2.53
C PRO A 191 2.66 20.04 -2.20
N ILE A 192 3.65 19.42 -2.82
CA ILE A 192 5.06 19.73 -2.64
C ILE A 192 5.73 20.01 -3.99
N ARG A 193 6.85 20.74 -3.93
CA ARG A 193 7.77 20.91 -5.06
C ARG A 193 9.07 20.21 -4.71
N SER A 194 9.48 19.26 -5.54
CA SER A 194 10.77 18.60 -5.45
C SER A 194 11.30 18.35 -6.84
N LYS A 195 12.36 19.06 -7.20
CA LYS A 195 13.02 18.84 -8.49
C LYS A 195 13.52 17.40 -8.63
N VAL A 196 13.96 16.77 -7.55
CA VAL A 196 14.43 15.37 -7.52
C VAL A 196 13.28 14.43 -7.93
N LEU A 197 12.11 14.58 -7.31
CA LEU A 197 10.93 13.76 -7.62
C LEU A 197 10.39 14.03 -9.02
N GLU A 198 10.35 15.30 -9.43
CA GLU A 198 9.80 15.70 -10.72
C GLU A 198 10.70 15.29 -11.89
N ASP A 199 12.02 15.28 -11.71
CA ASP A 199 12.97 14.78 -12.71
C ASP A 199 12.94 13.25 -12.79
N ALA A 200 12.83 12.56 -11.64
CA ALA A 200 12.85 11.10 -11.59
C ALA A 200 11.54 10.48 -12.08
N ILE A 201 10.39 10.99 -11.63
CA ILE A 201 9.08 10.36 -11.88
C ILE A 201 8.40 10.99 -13.10
N PRO A 202 7.99 10.20 -14.12
CA PRO A 202 7.27 10.69 -15.28
C PRO A 202 5.98 11.44 -14.93
N ALA A 203 5.62 12.44 -15.73
CA ALA A 203 4.43 13.28 -15.47
C ALA A 203 3.12 12.47 -15.44
N ASN A 204 3.01 11.41 -16.24
CA ASN A 204 1.83 10.54 -16.25
C ASN A 204 1.72 9.62 -15.02
N LEU A 205 2.77 9.51 -14.18
CA LEU A 205 2.78 8.71 -12.95
C LEU A 205 2.72 9.57 -11.67
N ARG A 206 2.28 10.80 -11.75
CA ARG A 206 2.09 11.70 -10.61
C ARG A 206 0.79 12.50 -10.74
N SER A 207 0.37 13.19 -9.68
CA SER A 207 -0.80 14.06 -9.74
C SER A 207 -0.58 15.19 -10.74
N LEU A 208 -1.68 15.77 -11.22
CA LEU A 208 -1.59 17.04 -11.95
C LEU A 208 -1.07 18.14 -11.01
N PRO A 209 -0.32 19.11 -11.54
CA PRO A 209 0.11 20.24 -10.75
C PRO A 209 -1.09 21.05 -10.24
N VAL A 210 -1.06 21.46 -8.98
CA VAL A 210 -1.99 22.46 -8.45
C VAL A 210 -1.62 23.87 -8.94
N ALA A 211 -2.43 24.88 -8.66
CA ALA A 211 -2.28 26.25 -9.22
C ALA A 211 -0.90 26.88 -9.00
N ASP A 212 -0.22 26.57 -7.90
CA ASP A 212 1.14 27.02 -7.61
C ASP A 212 2.25 26.10 -8.18
N GLY A 213 1.86 25.04 -8.90
CA GLY A 213 2.74 24.05 -9.51
C GLY A 213 3.18 22.94 -8.57
N GLY A 214 2.66 22.84 -7.35
CA GLY A 214 2.93 21.72 -6.44
C GLY A 214 2.29 20.42 -6.92
N ILE A 215 2.89 19.28 -6.55
CA ILE A 215 2.42 17.93 -6.86
C ILE A 215 1.93 17.26 -5.58
N SER A 216 0.69 16.75 -5.58
CA SER A 216 0.05 16.16 -4.40
C SER A 216 0.58 14.77 -4.06
N TRP A 217 0.96 13.98 -5.05
CA TRP A 217 1.50 12.62 -4.88
C TRP A 217 2.34 12.18 -6.07
N PHE A 218 3.22 11.21 -5.84
CA PHE A 218 4.15 10.64 -6.82
C PHE A 218 4.02 9.12 -6.85
N GLY A 219 3.98 8.53 -8.05
CA GLY A 219 4.13 7.08 -8.23
C GLY A 219 5.56 6.66 -7.90
N LEU A 220 5.71 5.60 -7.13
CA LEU A 220 7.02 5.09 -6.67
C LEU A 220 7.36 3.74 -7.29
N SER A 221 6.36 2.91 -7.59
CA SER A 221 6.51 1.68 -8.34
C SER A 221 5.28 1.44 -9.20
N THR A 222 5.43 0.61 -10.24
CA THR A 222 4.35 0.28 -11.17
C THR A 222 4.16 -1.22 -11.29
N ARG A 223 2.94 -1.64 -11.64
CA ARG A 223 2.58 -3.03 -11.93
C ARG A 223 1.61 -3.09 -13.10
N ALA A 224 1.87 -4.04 -14.01
CA ALA A 224 0.97 -4.29 -15.12
C ALA A 224 -0.27 -5.07 -14.65
N ARG A 225 -1.43 -4.74 -15.18
CA ARG A 225 -2.65 -5.54 -15.06
C ARG A 225 -2.70 -6.53 -16.21
N LEU A 226 -2.33 -7.78 -15.95
CA LEU A 226 -2.14 -8.81 -16.95
C LEU A 226 -3.40 -9.66 -17.14
N ILE A 227 -3.50 -10.29 -18.31
CA ILE A 227 -4.38 -11.44 -18.51
C ILE A 227 -3.54 -12.70 -18.37
N VAL A 228 -3.95 -13.60 -17.46
CA VAL A 228 -3.40 -14.93 -17.27
C VAL A 228 -4.36 -15.95 -17.87
N PHE A 229 -3.85 -16.92 -18.62
CA PHE A 229 -4.69 -17.91 -19.31
C PHE A 229 -4.15 -19.33 -19.15
N ASN A 230 -5.01 -20.33 -19.28
CA ASN A 230 -4.65 -21.74 -19.28
C ASN A 230 -4.05 -22.13 -20.64
N LYS A 231 -2.77 -22.46 -20.69
CA LYS A 231 -2.03 -22.79 -21.94
C LYS A 231 -2.62 -23.97 -22.73
N ALA A 232 -3.33 -24.88 -22.07
CA ALA A 232 -3.91 -26.05 -22.72
C ALA A 232 -5.28 -25.75 -23.37
N LYS A 233 -5.94 -24.63 -23.01
CA LYS A 233 -7.32 -24.37 -23.39
C LYS A 233 -7.54 -23.09 -24.18
N VAL A 234 -6.64 -22.10 -24.06
CA VAL A 234 -6.78 -20.77 -24.63
C VAL A 234 -5.54 -20.41 -25.43
N GLN A 235 -5.72 -19.90 -26.64
CA GLN A 235 -4.64 -19.32 -27.42
C GLN A 235 -4.41 -17.88 -26.96
N LYS A 236 -3.15 -17.42 -27.00
CA LYS A 236 -2.81 -16.05 -26.64
C LYS A 236 -3.61 -15.02 -27.43
N SER A 237 -3.81 -15.27 -28.72
CA SER A 237 -4.61 -14.44 -29.63
C SER A 237 -6.10 -14.32 -29.30
N ASP A 238 -6.62 -15.17 -28.42
CA ASP A 238 -8.01 -15.10 -27.98
C ASP A 238 -8.25 -14.06 -26.88
N VAL A 239 -7.16 -13.54 -26.29
CA VAL A 239 -7.17 -12.67 -25.10
C VAL A 239 -6.08 -11.59 -25.18
N ASP A 240 -5.77 -11.11 -26.38
CA ASP A 240 -4.71 -10.12 -26.61
C ASP A 240 -5.07 -8.70 -26.13
N THR A 241 -6.36 -8.44 -25.90
CA THR A 241 -6.86 -7.14 -25.47
C THR A 241 -7.77 -7.27 -24.25
N TYR A 242 -7.94 -6.17 -23.49
CA TYR A 242 -8.95 -6.14 -22.43
C TYR A 242 -10.37 -6.23 -22.99
N GLU A 243 -10.59 -5.69 -24.19
CA GLU A 243 -11.87 -5.71 -24.88
C GLU A 243 -12.36 -7.15 -25.10
N GLU A 244 -11.47 -8.08 -25.41
CA GLU A 244 -11.79 -9.50 -25.62
C GLU A 244 -12.26 -10.24 -24.37
N LEU A 245 -12.02 -9.71 -23.17
CA LEU A 245 -12.59 -10.27 -21.94
C LEU A 245 -14.13 -10.26 -21.94
N ALA A 246 -14.73 -9.35 -22.72
CA ALA A 246 -16.18 -9.25 -22.91
C ALA A 246 -16.70 -9.99 -24.14
N ASP A 247 -15.83 -10.56 -24.98
CA ASP A 247 -16.24 -11.31 -26.16
C ASP A 247 -17.04 -12.57 -25.77
N PRO A 248 -18.22 -12.83 -26.36
CA PRO A 248 -19.02 -14.02 -26.08
C PRO A 248 -18.30 -15.36 -26.26
N LYS A 249 -17.21 -15.42 -27.06
CA LYS A 249 -16.35 -16.63 -27.18
C LYS A 249 -15.73 -17.05 -25.84
N ASN A 250 -15.65 -16.12 -24.88
CA ASN A 250 -15.07 -16.31 -23.55
C ASN A 250 -16.14 -16.59 -22.47
N LYS A 251 -17.38 -16.88 -22.85
CA LYS A 251 -18.48 -17.20 -21.91
C LYS A 251 -18.10 -18.36 -20.97
N GLY A 252 -18.24 -18.12 -19.67
CA GLY A 252 -17.96 -19.11 -18.64
C GLY A 252 -16.47 -19.40 -18.41
N LYS A 253 -15.55 -18.55 -18.93
CA LYS A 253 -14.10 -18.77 -18.84
C LYS A 253 -13.38 -17.81 -17.90
N LEU A 254 -14.00 -16.68 -17.52
CA LEU A 254 -13.33 -15.60 -16.80
C LEU A 254 -13.42 -15.76 -15.28
N CYS A 255 -12.28 -15.71 -14.61
CA CYS A 255 -12.18 -15.50 -13.16
C CYS A 255 -11.58 -14.12 -12.86
N ILE A 256 -12.14 -13.45 -11.89
CA ILE A 256 -11.66 -12.15 -11.44
C ILE A 256 -11.98 -11.98 -9.95
N ARG A 257 -11.24 -11.13 -9.27
CA ARG A 257 -11.59 -10.68 -7.92
C ARG A 257 -12.76 -9.70 -7.96
N SER A 258 -13.30 -9.29 -6.79
CA SER A 258 -14.41 -8.34 -6.71
C SER A 258 -14.24 -7.15 -7.67
N GLY A 259 -15.32 -6.78 -8.36
CA GLY A 259 -15.36 -5.62 -9.25
C GLY A 259 -15.04 -4.30 -8.52
N SER A 260 -15.50 -4.16 -7.28
CA SER A 260 -15.25 -2.99 -6.43
C SER A 260 -13.85 -2.94 -5.81
N HIS A 261 -13.02 -3.98 -6.03
CA HIS A 261 -11.63 -3.93 -5.53
C HIS A 261 -10.82 -2.84 -6.24
N PRO A 262 -9.98 -2.05 -5.54
CA PRO A 262 -9.21 -0.95 -6.12
C PRO A 262 -8.49 -1.29 -7.42
N TYR A 263 -7.85 -2.45 -7.54
CA TYR A 263 -7.13 -2.85 -8.76
C TYR A 263 -8.04 -3.02 -9.98
N ASN A 264 -9.27 -3.47 -9.78
CA ASN A 264 -10.25 -3.55 -10.85
C ASN A 264 -10.86 -2.19 -11.14
N LEU A 265 -11.16 -1.39 -10.10
CA LEU A 265 -11.62 -0.01 -10.30
C LEU A 265 -10.63 0.79 -11.14
N SER A 266 -9.32 0.66 -10.89
CA SER A 266 -8.29 1.34 -11.69
C SER A 266 -8.25 0.81 -13.13
N LEU A 267 -8.29 -0.50 -13.36
CA LEU A 267 -8.39 -1.04 -14.72
C LEU A 267 -9.64 -0.54 -15.44
N PHE A 268 -10.79 -0.60 -14.76
CA PHE A 268 -12.07 -0.20 -15.36
C PHE A 268 -12.11 1.31 -15.61
N GLY A 269 -11.46 2.12 -14.75
CA GLY A 269 -11.25 3.55 -14.97
C GLY A 269 -10.41 3.83 -16.21
N SER A 270 -9.33 3.06 -16.42
CA SER A 270 -8.49 3.12 -17.61
C SER A 270 -9.28 2.75 -18.87
N VAL A 271 -10.00 1.62 -18.85
CA VAL A 271 -10.86 1.22 -19.98
C VAL A 271 -11.93 2.27 -20.27
N THR A 272 -12.49 2.90 -19.23
CA THR A 272 -13.47 3.99 -19.39
C THR A 272 -12.86 5.21 -20.08
N GLU A 273 -11.61 5.54 -19.76
CA GLU A 273 -10.89 6.65 -20.40
C GLU A 273 -10.65 6.38 -21.88
N HIS A 274 -10.28 5.15 -22.25
CA HIS A 274 -10.00 4.78 -23.63
C HIS A 274 -11.26 4.58 -24.49
N LEU A 275 -12.32 3.98 -23.95
CA LEU A 275 -13.50 3.59 -24.71
C LEU A 275 -14.68 4.58 -24.58
N GLY A 276 -14.69 5.42 -23.54
CA GLY A 276 -15.84 6.21 -23.12
C GLY A 276 -16.85 5.37 -22.30
N GLU A 277 -17.67 6.04 -21.50
CA GLU A 277 -18.56 5.43 -20.50
C GLU A 277 -19.50 4.36 -21.09
N GLN A 278 -20.18 4.68 -22.20
CA GLN A 278 -21.16 3.78 -22.79
C GLN A 278 -20.56 2.44 -23.25
N LYS A 279 -19.39 2.48 -23.91
CA LYS A 279 -18.71 1.26 -24.36
C LYS A 279 -18.08 0.51 -23.19
N ALA A 280 -17.57 1.22 -22.20
CA ALA A 280 -17.03 0.61 -20.99
C ALA A 280 -18.11 -0.13 -20.19
N GLU A 281 -19.33 0.43 -20.09
CA GLU A 281 -20.45 -0.25 -19.44
C GLU A 281 -20.88 -1.50 -20.21
N ALA A 282 -20.96 -1.43 -21.53
CA ALA A 282 -21.24 -2.60 -22.38
C ALA A 282 -20.16 -3.69 -22.22
N TRP A 283 -18.89 -3.28 -22.13
CA TRP A 283 -17.77 -4.18 -21.87
C TRP A 283 -17.88 -4.85 -20.48
N LEU A 284 -18.16 -4.07 -19.41
CA LEU A 284 -18.38 -4.62 -18.07
C LEU A 284 -19.53 -5.64 -18.06
N LYS A 285 -20.63 -5.35 -18.75
CA LYS A 285 -21.75 -6.28 -18.91
C LYS A 285 -21.33 -7.58 -19.59
N GLY A 286 -20.52 -7.49 -20.66
CA GLY A 286 -19.95 -8.65 -21.33
C GLY A 286 -19.02 -9.46 -20.43
N MET A 287 -18.16 -8.81 -19.62
CA MET A 287 -17.32 -9.49 -18.64
C MET A 287 -18.15 -10.26 -17.61
N VAL A 288 -19.25 -9.66 -17.10
CA VAL A 288 -20.15 -10.33 -16.14
C VAL A 288 -20.78 -11.58 -16.78
N ALA A 289 -21.19 -11.48 -18.05
CA ALA A 289 -21.75 -12.64 -18.79
C ALA A 289 -20.71 -13.75 -19.03
N ASN A 290 -19.41 -13.42 -19.02
CA ASN A 290 -18.31 -14.35 -19.25
C ASN A 290 -17.71 -14.95 -17.97
N LEU A 291 -18.20 -14.56 -16.80
CA LEU A 291 -17.70 -15.10 -15.53
C LEU A 291 -17.92 -16.61 -15.44
N ALA A 292 -16.89 -17.36 -15.09
CA ALA A 292 -16.96 -18.80 -14.79
C ALA A 292 -17.62 -19.03 -13.41
N ARG A 293 -17.49 -18.08 -12.51
CA ARG A 293 -18.04 -18.07 -11.15
C ARG A 293 -18.16 -16.65 -10.62
N ALA A 294 -18.92 -16.49 -9.55
CA ALA A 294 -18.95 -15.21 -8.84
C ALA A 294 -17.52 -14.75 -8.44
N PRO A 295 -17.23 -13.45 -8.52
CA PRO A 295 -15.94 -12.88 -8.10
C PRO A 295 -15.62 -13.26 -6.65
N LYS A 296 -14.40 -13.78 -6.41
CA LYS A 296 -13.94 -14.16 -5.06
C LYS A 296 -12.42 -14.26 -5.00
N GLY A 297 -11.86 -14.09 -3.81
CA GLY A 297 -10.43 -14.26 -3.55
C GLY A 297 -9.56 -13.13 -4.12
N GLY A 298 -8.24 -13.28 -3.97
CA GLY A 298 -7.24 -12.35 -4.47
C GLY A 298 -6.63 -12.76 -5.81
N ASP A 299 -5.68 -11.99 -6.34
CA ASP A 299 -5.05 -12.27 -7.64
C ASP A 299 -4.30 -13.62 -7.65
N THR A 300 -3.66 -14.02 -6.54
CA THR A 300 -3.06 -15.36 -6.41
C THR A 300 -4.08 -16.47 -6.59
N ASP A 301 -5.29 -16.28 -6.04
CA ASP A 301 -6.36 -17.28 -6.14
C ASP A 301 -6.87 -17.38 -7.58
N GLN A 302 -6.91 -16.26 -8.32
CA GLN A 302 -7.27 -16.28 -9.73
C GLN A 302 -6.25 -17.06 -10.56
N ILE A 303 -4.94 -16.83 -10.34
CA ILE A 303 -3.88 -17.59 -11.04
C ILE A 303 -3.99 -19.10 -10.76
N LYS A 304 -4.22 -19.46 -9.50
CA LYS A 304 -4.39 -20.87 -9.09
C LYS A 304 -5.66 -21.49 -9.69
N ALA A 305 -6.76 -20.72 -9.77
CA ALA A 305 -8.02 -21.16 -10.37
C ALA A 305 -7.85 -21.48 -11.87
N VAL A 306 -7.10 -20.65 -12.61
CA VAL A 306 -6.75 -20.90 -14.01
C VAL A 306 -5.91 -22.18 -14.15
N ALA A 307 -4.90 -22.37 -13.31
CA ALA A 307 -4.06 -23.57 -13.34
C ALA A 307 -4.83 -24.84 -12.96
N ALA A 308 -5.83 -24.73 -12.10
CA ALA A 308 -6.72 -25.82 -11.70
C ALA A 308 -7.83 -26.13 -12.73
N GLY A 309 -8.08 -25.22 -13.69
CA GLY A 309 -9.12 -25.35 -14.71
C GLY A 309 -10.53 -24.98 -14.19
N GLU A 310 -10.64 -24.29 -13.05
CA GLU A 310 -11.90 -23.70 -12.56
C GLU A 310 -12.38 -22.58 -13.51
N CYS A 311 -11.43 -21.87 -14.11
CA CYS A 311 -11.62 -20.94 -15.20
C CYS A 311 -10.45 -21.04 -16.18
N ASP A 312 -10.58 -20.46 -17.35
CA ASP A 312 -9.55 -20.54 -18.39
C ASP A 312 -8.76 -19.23 -18.52
N ILE A 313 -9.32 -18.13 -18.04
CA ILE A 313 -8.81 -16.76 -18.15
C ILE A 313 -8.95 -16.06 -16.81
N ALA A 314 -7.96 -15.24 -16.43
CA ALA A 314 -8.06 -14.38 -15.26
C ALA A 314 -7.32 -13.06 -15.47
N VAL A 315 -7.75 -12.02 -14.72
CA VAL A 315 -7.08 -10.71 -14.67
C VAL A 315 -6.34 -10.56 -13.35
N THR A 316 -5.03 -10.28 -13.40
CA THR A 316 -4.18 -10.24 -12.22
C THR A 316 -3.09 -9.16 -12.32
N ASN A 317 -2.60 -8.67 -11.18
CA ASN A 317 -1.39 -7.85 -11.18
C ASN A 317 -0.15 -8.73 -11.39
N SER A 318 0.80 -8.20 -12.13
CA SER A 318 2.01 -8.89 -12.58
C SER A 318 2.87 -9.47 -11.44
N TYR A 319 3.04 -8.74 -10.35
CA TYR A 319 3.92 -9.17 -9.26
C TYR A 319 3.45 -10.43 -8.53
N TYR A 320 2.17 -10.79 -8.60
CA TYR A 320 1.66 -12.05 -8.04
C TYR A 320 2.20 -13.25 -8.81
N LEU A 321 2.13 -13.19 -10.14
CA LEU A 321 2.69 -14.25 -10.98
C LEU A 321 4.23 -14.27 -10.89
N ALA A 322 4.89 -13.10 -10.92
CA ALA A 322 6.32 -12.99 -10.77
C ALA A 322 6.83 -13.62 -9.45
N ARG A 323 6.11 -13.42 -8.35
CA ARG A 323 6.42 -14.03 -7.06
C ARG A 323 6.32 -15.57 -7.12
N MET A 324 5.29 -16.10 -7.78
CA MET A 324 5.16 -17.56 -7.98
C MET A 324 6.28 -18.10 -8.88
N MET A 325 6.67 -17.37 -9.93
CA MET A 325 7.79 -17.75 -10.81
C MET A 325 9.14 -17.80 -10.09
N ARG A 326 9.31 -17.04 -9.02
CA ARG A 326 10.51 -17.01 -8.16
C ARG A 326 10.42 -17.96 -6.96
N SER A 327 9.29 -18.61 -6.78
CA SER A 327 9.08 -19.55 -5.68
C SER A 327 9.73 -20.91 -6.01
N SER A 328 10.36 -21.52 -5.00
CA SER A 328 10.86 -22.90 -5.09
C SER A 328 9.83 -23.95 -4.65
N LYS A 329 8.63 -23.53 -4.24
CA LYS A 329 7.57 -24.42 -3.79
C LYS A 329 7.00 -25.21 -4.97
N PRO A 330 6.92 -26.57 -4.87
CA PRO A 330 6.44 -27.41 -5.95
C PRO A 330 5.04 -27.02 -6.47
N GLU A 331 4.16 -26.58 -5.57
CA GLU A 331 2.82 -26.13 -5.91
C GLU A 331 2.80 -24.85 -6.77
N ASP A 332 3.69 -23.89 -6.50
CA ASP A 332 3.81 -22.66 -7.31
C ASP A 332 4.41 -22.98 -8.69
N VAL A 333 5.43 -23.83 -8.73
CA VAL A 333 6.03 -24.30 -9.99
C VAL A 333 4.99 -25.01 -10.87
N ALA A 334 4.17 -25.89 -10.28
CA ALA A 334 3.10 -26.58 -11.01
C ALA A 334 2.06 -25.61 -11.59
N VAL A 335 1.72 -24.54 -10.86
CA VAL A 335 0.81 -23.48 -11.33
C VAL A 335 1.44 -22.72 -12.51
N VAL A 336 2.67 -22.23 -12.36
CA VAL A 336 3.38 -21.44 -13.39
C VAL A 336 3.51 -22.20 -14.70
N ASN A 337 3.76 -23.52 -14.64
CA ASN A 337 3.89 -24.36 -15.83
C ASN A 337 2.60 -24.45 -16.66
N LYS A 338 1.43 -24.33 -16.03
CA LYS A 338 0.11 -24.45 -16.69
C LYS A 338 -0.42 -23.12 -17.25
N VAL A 339 0.07 -21.98 -16.76
CA VAL A 339 -0.47 -20.68 -17.14
C VAL A 339 0.42 -19.94 -18.11
N GLY A 340 -0.20 -19.23 -19.05
CA GLY A 340 0.42 -18.22 -19.90
C GLY A 340 0.06 -16.82 -19.45
N VAL A 341 0.75 -15.83 -19.99
CA VAL A 341 0.55 -14.41 -19.65
C VAL A 341 0.48 -13.57 -20.91
N VAL A 342 -0.42 -12.59 -20.90
CA VAL A 342 -0.54 -11.55 -21.92
C VAL A 342 -0.38 -10.19 -21.27
N PHE A 343 0.40 -9.32 -21.89
CA PHE A 343 0.36 -7.87 -21.72
C PHE A 343 -0.67 -7.34 -22.73
N PRO A 344 -1.90 -6.96 -22.31
CA PRO A 344 -2.96 -6.67 -23.27
C PRO A 344 -2.71 -5.39 -24.07
N ASN A 345 -3.43 -5.25 -25.18
CA ASN A 345 -3.51 -4.03 -26.00
C ASN A 345 -2.18 -3.57 -26.61
N GLN A 346 -1.25 -4.49 -26.91
CA GLN A 346 0.06 -4.13 -27.45
C GLN A 346 -0.02 -3.47 -28.84
N GLN A 347 -1.06 -3.78 -29.61
CA GLN A 347 -1.31 -3.19 -30.95
C GLN A 347 -2.24 -1.97 -30.90
N SER A 348 -2.74 -1.61 -29.70
CA SER A 348 -3.63 -0.46 -29.51
C SER A 348 -3.07 0.50 -28.44
N TRP A 349 -3.78 0.76 -27.38
CA TRP A 349 -3.40 1.77 -26.36
C TRP A 349 -2.39 1.29 -25.32
N GLY A 350 -2.06 0.01 -25.26
CA GLY A 350 -1.06 -0.54 -24.36
C GLY A 350 -1.64 -1.14 -23.08
N THR A 351 -0.78 -1.78 -22.30
CA THR A 351 -1.18 -2.42 -21.05
C THR A 351 -1.42 -1.38 -19.95
N HIS A 352 -2.51 -1.51 -19.21
CA HIS A 352 -2.77 -0.70 -18.02
C HIS A 352 -1.70 -0.92 -16.95
N MET A 353 -1.08 0.18 -16.50
CA MET A 353 -0.09 0.21 -15.44
C MET A 353 -0.66 0.92 -14.21
N ASN A 354 -0.87 0.17 -13.15
CA ASN A 354 -1.24 0.75 -11.87
C ASN A 354 0.01 1.10 -11.05
N ILE A 355 -0.13 1.92 -10.01
CA ILE A 355 0.98 2.42 -9.21
C ILE A 355 0.84 2.09 -7.71
N ALA A 356 1.96 2.01 -7.02
CA ALA A 356 2.03 2.40 -5.61
C ALA A 356 2.67 3.77 -5.55
N GLY A 357 2.14 4.64 -4.72
CA GLY A 357 2.63 6.01 -4.65
C GLY A 357 2.69 6.54 -3.24
N GLY A 358 3.31 7.71 -3.12
CA GLY A 358 3.51 8.41 -1.87
C GLY A 358 3.13 9.87 -1.93
N ALA A 359 2.69 10.39 -0.80
CA ALA A 359 2.30 11.77 -0.59
C ALA A 359 2.81 12.29 0.76
N VAL A 360 2.98 13.61 0.87
CA VAL A 360 3.15 14.26 2.17
C VAL A 360 1.76 14.49 2.76
N ALA A 361 1.57 14.14 4.04
CA ALA A 361 0.30 14.33 4.72
C ALA A 361 -0.04 15.84 4.83
N ARG A 362 -1.33 16.19 4.76
CA ARG A 362 -1.81 17.59 4.78
C ARG A 362 -1.26 18.39 5.95
N HIS A 363 -1.13 17.76 7.11
CA HIS A 363 -0.72 18.40 8.37
C HIS A 363 0.62 17.87 8.88
N ALA A 364 1.50 17.37 7.97
CA ALA A 364 2.82 16.84 8.30
C ALA A 364 3.62 17.84 9.13
N LYS A 365 4.10 17.40 10.28
CA LYS A 365 4.95 18.20 11.17
C LYS A 365 6.42 18.14 10.78
N ASN A 366 6.83 17.03 10.15
CA ASN A 366 8.20 16.78 9.71
C ASN A 366 8.30 16.80 8.17
N GLN A 367 7.71 17.84 7.52
CA GLN A 367 7.61 17.94 6.06
C GLN A 367 8.96 17.76 5.35
N ALA A 368 10.02 18.38 5.83
CA ALA A 368 11.35 18.26 5.21
C ALA A 368 11.86 16.80 5.21
N ASN A 369 11.64 16.07 6.31
CA ASN A 369 12.00 14.67 6.40
C ASN A 369 11.09 13.79 5.53
N ALA A 370 9.80 14.14 5.43
CA ALA A 370 8.84 13.47 4.55
C ALA A 370 9.26 13.57 3.08
N VAL A 371 9.65 14.76 2.62
CA VAL A 371 10.15 14.98 1.26
C VAL A 371 11.43 14.16 1.03
N LYS A 372 12.40 14.19 1.95
CA LYS A 372 13.62 13.37 1.85
C LYS A 372 13.33 11.88 1.74
N PHE A 373 12.31 11.40 2.46
CA PHE A 373 11.92 9.99 2.37
C PHE A 373 11.31 9.65 1.01
N LEU A 374 10.43 10.49 0.46
CA LEU A 374 9.90 10.28 -0.88
C LEU A 374 11.01 10.35 -1.95
N GLU A 375 11.96 11.27 -1.82
CA GLU A 375 13.13 11.38 -2.72
C GLU A 375 14.01 10.13 -2.64
N TYR A 376 14.24 9.58 -1.43
CA TYR A 376 14.95 8.32 -1.25
C TYR A 376 14.21 7.16 -1.96
N LEU A 377 12.88 7.09 -1.82
CA LEU A 377 12.09 6.05 -2.48
C LEU A 377 12.09 6.18 -4.03
N ALA A 378 12.31 7.37 -4.56
CA ALA A 378 12.50 7.61 -5.99
C ALA A 378 13.96 7.38 -6.45
N GLY A 379 14.90 7.22 -5.52
CA GLY A 379 16.31 6.97 -5.81
C GLY A 379 16.59 5.56 -6.31
N ALA A 380 17.72 5.38 -6.98
CA ALA A 380 18.08 4.14 -7.67
C ALA A 380 18.09 2.91 -6.75
N GLU A 381 18.57 3.04 -5.51
CA GLU A 381 18.61 1.93 -4.54
C GLU A 381 17.20 1.40 -4.22
N ALA A 382 16.30 2.31 -3.84
CA ALA A 382 14.92 1.94 -3.50
C ALA A 382 14.16 1.41 -4.74
N GLN A 383 14.38 2.02 -5.90
CA GLN A 383 13.72 1.61 -7.15
C GLN A 383 14.20 0.22 -7.60
N ASN A 384 15.48 -0.11 -7.47
CA ASN A 384 16.00 -1.45 -7.70
C ASN A 384 15.42 -2.45 -6.69
N TYR A 385 15.19 -2.02 -5.47
CA TYR A 385 14.55 -2.84 -4.45
C TYR A 385 13.09 -3.16 -4.79
N PHE A 386 12.31 -2.18 -5.26
CA PHE A 386 10.95 -2.43 -5.75
C PHE A 386 10.95 -3.49 -6.88
N ALA A 387 11.90 -3.41 -7.78
CA ALA A 387 12.02 -4.39 -8.84
C ALA A 387 12.41 -5.79 -8.32
N ASN A 388 13.45 -5.89 -7.53
CA ASN A 388 14.04 -7.18 -7.17
C ASN A 388 13.42 -7.79 -5.91
N GLY A 389 12.99 -6.98 -4.94
CA GLY A 389 12.33 -7.41 -3.72
C GLY A 389 10.83 -7.67 -3.92
N ASN A 390 10.14 -6.76 -4.58
CA ASN A 390 8.68 -6.78 -4.69
C ASN A 390 8.16 -7.23 -6.05
N ASN A 391 9.03 -7.42 -7.05
CA ASN A 391 8.67 -7.77 -8.45
C ASN A 391 7.76 -6.71 -9.10
N GLU A 392 7.97 -5.45 -8.79
CA GLU A 392 7.30 -4.30 -9.40
C GLU A 392 8.27 -3.58 -10.34
N TRP A 393 7.78 -2.92 -11.40
CA TRP A 393 8.63 -2.06 -12.21
C TRP A 393 8.89 -0.74 -11.48
N PRO A 394 10.10 -0.18 -11.56
CA PRO A 394 10.38 1.16 -11.09
C PRO A 394 9.45 2.19 -11.74
N ALA A 395 9.04 3.20 -10.99
CA ALA A 395 8.41 4.38 -11.56
C ALA A 395 9.43 5.40 -12.07
N ALA A 396 10.64 5.42 -11.50
CA ALA A 396 11.71 6.33 -11.91
C ALA A 396 12.31 5.94 -13.27
N LYS A 397 12.64 6.97 -14.05
CA LYS A 397 13.22 6.85 -15.38
C LYS A 397 14.65 6.30 -15.35
N GLY A 398 15.07 5.67 -16.47
CA GLY A 398 16.48 5.38 -16.74
C GLY A 398 17.07 4.21 -15.94
N LEU A 399 16.27 3.42 -15.27
CA LEU A 399 16.74 2.28 -14.50
C LEU A 399 16.62 0.97 -15.29
N ASN A 400 17.70 0.23 -15.29
CA ASN A 400 17.72 -1.12 -15.87
C ASN A 400 17.29 -2.14 -14.80
N ILE A 401 16.24 -2.90 -15.11
CA ILE A 401 15.69 -3.90 -14.19
C ILE A 401 16.35 -5.25 -14.47
N ASP A 402 16.89 -5.87 -13.43
CA ASP A 402 17.44 -7.21 -13.51
C ASP A 402 16.64 -8.22 -12.68
N ASN A 403 15.32 -8.26 -12.89
CA ASN A 403 14.44 -9.25 -12.27
C ASN A 403 14.12 -10.37 -13.27
N PRO A 404 14.56 -11.62 -13.01
CA PRO A 404 14.40 -12.73 -13.95
C PRO A 404 12.94 -13.07 -14.23
N ALA A 405 12.03 -12.93 -13.27
CA ALA A 405 10.62 -13.23 -13.47
C ALA A 405 9.94 -12.15 -14.33
N LEU A 406 10.24 -10.85 -14.12
CA LEU A 406 9.75 -9.77 -14.96
C LEU A 406 10.28 -9.91 -16.40
N LYS A 407 11.57 -10.23 -16.56
CA LYS A 407 12.17 -10.51 -17.88
C LYS A 407 11.51 -11.72 -18.55
N ALA A 408 11.28 -12.81 -17.82
CA ALA A 408 10.64 -14.00 -18.38
C ALA A 408 9.20 -13.74 -18.83
N MET A 409 8.41 -12.97 -18.07
CA MET A 409 7.04 -12.61 -18.45
C MET A 409 6.99 -11.79 -19.75
N THR A 410 7.96 -10.91 -19.96
CA THR A 410 8.06 -10.08 -21.18
C THR A 410 8.89 -10.76 -22.29
N GLN A 411 9.41 -11.96 -22.04
CA GLN A 411 10.34 -12.64 -22.95
C GLN A 411 11.58 -11.77 -23.27
N GLY A 412 11.99 -10.94 -22.31
CA GLY A 412 13.10 -10.01 -22.47
C GLY A 412 12.85 -8.84 -23.41
N GLN A 413 11.62 -8.67 -23.91
CA GLN A 413 11.25 -7.58 -24.80
C GLN A 413 10.53 -6.46 -24.05
N PRO A 414 10.69 -5.20 -24.47
CA PRO A 414 9.86 -4.12 -23.95
C PRO A 414 8.40 -4.34 -24.36
N PHE A 415 7.48 -3.94 -23.51
CA PHE A 415 6.06 -3.94 -23.81
C PHE A 415 5.52 -2.50 -23.81
N LYS A 416 4.46 -2.27 -24.61
CA LYS A 416 3.76 -0.99 -24.63
C LYS A 416 2.87 -0.86 -23.41
N SER A 417 3.14 0.13 -22.57
CA SER A 417 2.23 0.57 -21.51
C SER A 417 1.33 1.70 -22.02
N GLU A 418 0.16 1.85 -21.42
CA GLU A 418 -0.69 3.01 -21.69
C GLU A 418 0.00 4.32 -21.27
N THR A 419 -0.39 5.42 -21.89
CA THR A 419 0.23 6.74 -21.67
C THR A 419 -0.71 7.76 -21.02
N ILE A 420 -1.96 7.39 -20.74
CA ILE A 420 -2.89 8.28 -20.05
C ILE A 420 -2.34 8.65 -18.67
N PRO A 421 -2.59 9.88 -18.20
CA PRO A 421 -2.25 10.26 -16.84
C PRO A 421 -2.99 9.37 -15.85
N ILE A 422 -2.29 8.85 -14.86
CA ILE A 422 -2.92 7.98 -13.87
C ILE A 422 -4.01 8.70 -13.04
N SER A 423 -3.97 10.03 -12.97
CA SER A 423 -5.03 10.87 -12.40
C SER A 423 -6.34 10.79 -13.18
N ALA A 424 -6.30 10.60 -14.52
CA ALA A 424 -7.49 10.39 -15.35
C ALA A 424 -8.19 9.07 -15.00
N VAL A 425 -7.41 8.02 -14.71
CA VAL A 425 -7.94 6.76 -14.17
C VAL A 425 -8.71 7.01 -12.88
N GLY A 426 -8.11 7.77 -11.95
CA GLY A 426 -8.73 8.15 -10.67
C GLY A 426 -10.05 8.92 -10.85
N ALA A 427 -10.10 9.85 -11.79
CA ALA A 427 -11.28 10.67 -12.07
C ALA A 427 -12.51 9.86 -12.55
N ASN A 428 -12.29 8.70 -13.15
CA ASN A 428 -13.36 7.82 -13.62
C ASN A 428 -13.94 6.89 -12.54
N ILE A 429 -13.35 6.79 -11.34
CA ILE A 429 -13.74 5.79 -10.33
C ILE A 429 -15.19 5.87 -9.90
N THR A 430 -15.73 7.08 -9.74
CA THR A 430 -17.15 7.25 -9.36
C THR A 430 -18.08 6.74 -10.48
N LYS A 431 -17.77 7.03 -11.73
CA LYS A 431 -18.53 6.50 -12.89
C LYS A 431 -18.42 4.98 -12.97
N VAL A 432 -17.22 4.45 -12.77
CA VAL A 432 -16.99 3.00 -12.75
C VAL A 432 -17.86 2.34 -11.69
N GLN A 433 -17.89 2.87 -10.47
CA GLN A 433 -18.73 2.30 -9.41
C GLN A 433 -20.22 2.29 -9.80
N GLN A 434 -20.71 3.38 -10.39
CA GLN A 434 -22.10 3.45 -10.89
C GLN A 434 -22.37 2.44 -12.01
N MET A 435 -21.41 2.23 -12.91
CA MET A 435 -21.54 1.21 -13.97
C MET A 435 -21.56 -0.20 -13.37
N LEU A 436 -20.69 -0.51 -12.39
CA LEU A 436 -20.68 -1.81 -11.71
C LEU A 436 -22.02 -2.12 -11.05
N ASP A 437 -22.62 -1.13 -10.37
CA ASP A 437 -23.94 -1.25 -9.75
C ASP A 437 -25.02 -1.56 -10.79
N ARG A 438 -25.00 -0.84 -11.96
CA ARG A 438 -25.98 -1.05 -13.03
C ARG A 438 -25.84 -2.42 -13.71
N VAL A 439 -24.63 -2.95 -13.87
CA VAL A 439 -24.41 -4.25 -14.52
C VAL A 439 -24.39 -5.42 -13.55
N GLY A 440 -24.51 -5.18 -12.23
CA GLY A 440 -24.48 -6.20 -11.20
C GLY A 440 -23.12 -6.88 -11.02
N PHE A 441 -22.02 -6.16 -11.24
CA PHE A 441 -20.67 -6.68 -11.08
C PHE A 441 -20.23 -6.55 -9.61
N GLN A 442 -20.30 -7.63 -8.86
CA GLN A 442 -19.92 -7.68 -7.43
C GLN A 442 -18.41 -7.71 -7.18
#